data_70a0a97178779035ffd589fce229f83d
#
_entry.id   70a0a97178779035ffd589fce229f83d
#
_cell.length_a   1.000
_cell.length_b   1.000
_cell.length_c   1.000
_cell.angle_alpha   90.00
_cell.angle_beta   90.00
_cell.angle_gamma   90.00
#
_symmetry.space_group_name_H-M   'P 1'
#
loop_
_entity.id
_entity.type
_entity.pdbx_description
1 polymer ?
#
loop_
_entity_poly.entity_id
_entity_poly.type
_entity_poly.pdbx_seq_one_letter_code
_entity_poly.pdbx_strand_id
1 'polypeptide(L)'
;MGPRMVLVVAAALGLVSGVAVVALAVRESEPGPAPVGARSVEPYAVRVLRAWDARRSRAYAHADGAALADLYVAGSRTGAADRAVLRGYRVRGLRVVGMRTQVLAARVLRTSERRLVVLVTDVLVDAVAGDTGRRRWALPHDRPSTRRVVLVRDRGTWRVAEAYRVAGRTNDRRCSTSCRPAAR
;
A
#
# COMPACT_ATOMS: atom_id res chain seq x y z
N MET A 1 18.32 -31.93 -17.39
CA MET A 1 17.73 -31.71 -16.05
C MET A 1 17.98 -30.28 -15.70
N GLY A 2 17.00 -29.42 -15.91
CA GLY A 2 17.10 -27.97 -15.63
C GLY A 2 16.59 -27.68 -14.23
N PRO A 3 17.26 -26.80 -13.46
CA PRO A 3 16.80 -26.46 -12.13
C PRO A 3 15.47 -25.68 -12.25
N ARG A 4 14.42 -26.19 -11.65
CA ARG A 4 13.16 -25.49 -11.43
C ARG A 4 13.42 -24.33 -10.49
N MET A 5 13.62 -23.14 -11.07
CA MET A 5 13.72 -21.90 -10.33
C MET A 5 12.30 -21.50 -9.86
N VAL A 6 11.97 -21.94 -8.66
CA VAL A 6 10.77 -21.48 -7.97
C VAL A 6 10.99 -20.01 -7.66
N LEU A 7 10.36 -19.14 -8.46
CA LEU A 7 10.33 -17.70 -8.24
C LEU A 7 9.36 -17.43 -7.09
N VAL A 8 9.83 -17.53 -5.86
CA VAL A 8 9.09 -17.02 -4.71
C VAL A 8 9.22 -15.50 -4.75
N VAL A 9 8.27 -14.85 -5.44
CA VAL A 9 8.05 -13.43 -5.27
C VAL A 9 7.29 -13.28 -3.96
N ALA A 10 8.01 -13.36 -2.86
CA ALA A 10 7.50 -12.91 -1.59
C ALA A 10 7.31 -11.39 -1.73
N ALA A 11 6.07 -10.94 -1.80
CA ALA A 11 5.72 -9.58 -1.48
C ALA A 11 6.02 -9.40 0.02
N ALA A 12 7.32 -9.19 0.31
CA ALA A 12 7.81 -8.95 1.64
C ALA A 12 7.44 -7.52 2.05
N LEU A 13 6.17 -7.31 2.36
CA LEU A 13 5.78 -6.30 3.32
C LEU A 13 5.83 -6.99 4.68
N GLY A 14 7.03 -6.88 5.28
CA GLY A 14 7.45 -7.59 6.47
C GLY A 14 6.48 -7.51 7.62
N LEU A 15 6.27 -8.65 8.21
CA LEU A 15 5.91 -8.84 9.61
C LEU A 15 6.93 -8.13 10.50
N VAL A 16 6.50 -7.08 11.16
CA VAL A 16 7.07 -6.65 12.43
C VAL A 16 5.99 -6.87 13.47
N SER A 17 6.07 -8.01 14.15
CA SER A 17 5.36 -8.26 15.40
C SER A 17 5.96 -7.37 16.47
N GLY A 18 5.22 -6.35 16.87
CA GLY A 18 5.48 -5.54 18.04
C GLY A 18 4.18 -5.46 18.82
N VAL A 19 4.04 -6.33 19.83
CA VAL A 19 2.97 -6.27 20.83
C VAL A 19 3.20 -5.07 21.71
N ALA A 20 2.34 -4.07 21.64
CA ALA A 20 2.10 -3.12 22.71
C ALA A 20 0.59 -2.92 22.81
N VAL A 21 0.01 -3.64 23.77
CA VAL A 21 -1.38 -3.44 24.20
C VAL A 21 -1.42 -2.16 25.01
N VAL A 22 -1.98 -1.10 24.43
CA VAL A 22 -2.50 0.04 25.16
C VAL A 22 -3.99 0.08 24.91
N ALA A 23 -4.74 -0.40 25.89
CA ALA A 23 -6.18 -0.25 25.95
C ALA A 23 -6.50 1.23 26.23
N LEU A 24 -6.87 1.99 25.21
CA LEU A 24 -7.55 3.26 25.36
C LEU A 24 -9.02 3.05 24.97
N ALA A 25 -9.87 3.19 25.98
CA ALA A 25 -11.32 3.23 25.80
C ALA A 25 -11.68 4.37 24.82
N VAL A 26 -12.05 3.99 23.61
CA VAL A 26 -12.62 4.91 22.62
C VAL A 26 -14.11 4.96 22.89
N ARG A 27 -14.57 6.07 23.45
CA ARG A 27 -15.98 6.45 23.44
C ARG A 27 -16.43 6.46 21.97
N GLU A 28 -17.42 5.65 21.65
CA GLU A 28 -18.14 5.72 20.38
C GLU A 28 -18.90 7.06 20.35
N SER A 29 -18.31 8.04 19.68
CA SER A 29 -19.02 9.25 19.27
C SER A 29 -19.83 8.89 18.02
N GLU A 30 -21.14 9.07 18.08
CA GLU A 30 -22.03 8.97 16.92
C GLU A 30 -21.50 9.78 15.74
N PRO A 31 -21.66 9.28 14.49
CA PRO A 31 -21.20 10.01 13.31
C PRO A 31 -22.07 11.25 13.13
N GLY A 32 -21.59 12.37 13.64
CA GLY A 32 -22.16 13.68 13.29
C GLY A 32 -22.07 13.93 11.78
N PRO A 33 -22.91 14.79 11.21
CA PRO A 33 -22.94 15.06 9.77
C PRO A 33 -21.55 15.48 9.30
N ALA A 34 -21.03 14.75 8.29
CA ALA A 34 -19.70 14.96 7.75
C ALA A 34 -19.56 16.41 7.26
N PRO A 35 -18.52 17.15 7.66
CA PRO A 35 -18.32 18.53 7.24
C PRO A 35 -18.28 18.63 5.71
N VAL A 36 -18.97 19.59 5.16
CA VAL A 36 -19.15 19.83 3.71
C VAL A 36 -17.81 19.93 2.93
N GLY A 37 -16.70 20.18 3.63
CA GLY A 37 -15.35 20.18 3.06
C GLY A 37 -14.74 18.81 2.78
N ALA A 38 -15.27 17.72 3.34
CA ALA A 38 -14.66 16.38 3.21
C ALA A 38 -14.75 15.82 1.78
N ARG A 39 -15.82 16.12 1.06
CA ARG A 39 -16.04 15.63 -0.31
C ARG A 39 -15.09 16.19 -1.36
N SER A 40 -14.57 17.40 -1.17
CA SER A 40 -13.62 18.03 -2.11
C SER A 40 -12.16 17.62 -1.86
N VAL A 41 -11.84 17.15 -0.66
CA VAL A 41 -10.48 16.77 -0.26
C VAL A 41 -10.12 15.33 -0.72
N GLU A 42 -11.09 14.42 -0.79
CA GLU A 42 -10.86 13.05 -1.26
C GLU A 42 -10.38 12.98 -2.72
N PRO A 43 -10.98 13.68 -3.70
CA PRO A 43 -10.46 13.73 -5.05
C PRO A 43 -9.04 14.28 -5.14
N TYR A 44 -8.69 15.27 -4.31
CA TYR A 44 -7.35 15.80 -4.22
C TYR A 44 -6.36 14.74 -3.69
N ALA A 45 -6.70 14.05 -2.61
CA ALA A 45 -5.88 13.00 -2.04
C ALA A 45 -5.62 11.87 -3.05
N VAL A 46 -6.63 11.46 -3.81
CA VAL A 46 -6.50 10.45 -4.86
C VAL A 46 -5.57 10.93 -5.98
N ARG A 47 -5.65 12.21 -6.38
CA ARG A 47 -4.69 12.76 -7.36
C ARG A 47 -3.26 12.74 -6.85
N VAL A 48 -3.03 13.10 -5.58
CA VAL A 48 -1.70 13.04 -4.95
C VAL A 48 -1.16 11.61 -4.96
N LEU A 49 -1.97 10.64 -4.54
CA LEU A 49 -1.59 9.22 -4.54
C LEU A 49 -1.27 8.72 -5.94
N ARG A 50 -2.09 9.03 -6.95
CA ARG A 50 -1.85 8.64 -8.35
C ARG A 50 -0.58 9.27 -8.92
N ALA A 51 -0.32 10.56 -8.64
CA ALA A 51 0.88 11.22 -9.08
C ALA A 51 2.14 10.61 -8.44
N TRP A 52 2.05 10.26 -7.17
CA TRP A 52 3.11 9.56 -6.46
C TRP A 52 3.35 8.16 -7.05
N ASP A 53 2.29 7.38 -7.27
CA ASP A 53 2.37 6.02 -7.84
C ASP A 53 2.94 6.03 -9.26
N ALA A 54 2.56 6.99 -10.10
CA ALA A 54 3.12 7.15 -11.44
C ALA A 54 4.65 7.41 -11.41
N ARG A 55 5.14 8.17 -10.44
CA ARG A 55 6.59 8.38 -10.25
C ARG A 55 7.27 7.11 -9.76
N ARG A 56 6.63 6.38 -8.85
CA ARG A 56 7.11 5.09 -8.34
C ARG A 56 7.21 4.06 -9.48
N SER A 57 6.17 3.95 -10.30
CA SER A 57 6.16 3.07 -11.48
C SER A 57 7.32 3.38 -12.44
N ARG A 58 7.58 4.66 -12.71
CA ARG A 58 8.74 5.08 -13.55
C ARG A 58 10.07 4.68 -12.92
N ALA A 59 10.25 4.88 -11.62
CA ALA A 59 11.48 4.49 -10.93
C ALA A 59 11.73 2.97 -11.04
N TYR A 60 10.70 2.15 -10.94
CA TYR A 60 10.80 0.70 -11.14
C TYR A 60 11.10 0.34 -12.60
N ALA A 61 10.46 1.01 -13.56
CA ALA A 61 10.68 0.76 -14.99
C ALA A 61 12.12 1.10 -15.43
N HIS A 62 12.72 2.09 -14.80
CA HIS A 62 14.11 2.48 -15.07
C HIS A 62 15.12 1.85 -14.11
N ALA A 63 14.67 1.06 -13.12
CA ALA A 63 15.47 0.53 -12.03
C ALA A 63 16.26 1.62 -11.29
N ASP A 64 15.67 2.82 -11.16
CA ASP A 64 16.27 4.02 -10.58
C ASP A 64 16.00 4.09 -9.07
N GLY A 65 17.01 3.68 -8.31
CA GLY A 65 16.95 3.69 -6.84
C GLY A 65 16.98 5.09 -6.23
N ALA A 66 17.58 6.08 -6.90
CA ALA A 66 17.64 7.47 -6.43
C ALA A 66 16.26 8.13 -6.61
N ALA A 67 15.66 8.03 -7.81
CA ALA A 67 14.33 8.51 -8.07
C ALA A 67 13.29 7.86 -7.14
N LEU A 68 13.46 6.55 -6.81
CA LEU A 68 12.59 5.88 -5.84
C LEU A 68 12.81 6.43 -4.43
N ALA A 69 14.03 6.70 -4.01
CA ALA A 69 14.35 7.27 -2.70
C ALA A 69 13.68 8.63 -2.50
N ASP A 70 13.66 9.47 -3.52
CA ASP A 70 13.07 10.82 -3.49
C ASP A 70 11.56 10.84 -3.29
N LEU A 71 10.89 9.71 -3.43
CA LEU A 71 9.45 9.57 -3.16
C LEU A 71 9.13 9.45 -1.68
N TYR A 72 10.13 9.23 -0.85
CA TYR A 72 9.98 8.98 0.58
C TYR A 72 10.67 10.04 1.42
N VAL A 73 10.16 10.25 2.62
CA VAL A 73 10.86 11.04 3.63
C VAL A 73 12.10 10.28 4.10
N ALA A 74 13.17 10.99 4.40
CA ALA A 74 14.39 10.40 4.96
C ALA A 74 14.05 9.58 6.22
N GLY A 75 14.62 8.38 6.34
CA GLY A 75 14.33 7.46 7.44
C GLY A 75 13.02 6.67 7.35
N SER A 76 12.20 6.87 6.30
CA SER A 76 10.98 6.09 6.08
C SER A 76 11.26 4.59 6.01
N ARG A 77 10.62 3.80 6.87
CA ARG A 77 10.71 2.34 6.84
C ARG A 77 10.06 1.78 5.58
N THR A 78 8.91 2.34 5.20
CA THR A 78 8.24 2.00 3.93
C THR A 78 9.16 2.26 2.74
N GLY A 79 9.84 3.40 2.71
CA GLY A 79 10.81 3.72 1.67
C GLY A 79 12.02 2.79 1.66
N ALA A 80 12.53 2.41 2.83
CA ALA A 80 13.62 1.44 2.93
C ALA A 80 13.22 0.07 2.37
N ALA A 81 12.02 -0.42 2.71
CA ALA A 81 11.48 -1.68 2.20
C ALA A 81 11.28 -1.64 0.68
N ASP A 82 10.70 -0.57 0.15
CA ASP A 82 10.46 -0.44 -1.29
C ASP A 82 11.77 -0.40 -2.09
N ARG A 83 12.78 0.34 -1.59
CA ARG A 83 14.13 0.33 -2.18
C ARG A 83 14.80 -1.04 -2.13
N ALA A 84 14.59 -1.81 -1.06
CA ALA A 84 15.12 -3.17 -0.97
C ALA A 84 14.50 -4.08 -2.04
N VAL A 85 13.19 -3.96 -2.30
CA VAL A 85 12.50 -4.69 -3.38
C VAL A 85 13.08 -4.30 -4.74
N LEU A 86 13.21 -3.00 -5.04
CA LEU A 86 13.80 -2.55 -6.31
C LEU A 86 15.24 -3.07 -6.48
N ARG A 87 16.05 -3.03 -5.44
CA ARG A 87 17.41 -3.56 -5.46
C ARG A 87 17.42 -5.06 -5.79
N GLY A 88 16.46 -5.83 -5.22
CA GLY A 88 16.29 -7.25 -5.52
C GLY A 88 15.99 -7.54 -6.99
N TYR A 89 15.27 -6.68 -7.70
CA TYR A 89 15.11 -6.76 -9.15
C TYR A 89 16.39 -6.38 -9.88
N ARG A 90 17.03 -5.28 -9.50
CA ARG A 90 18.25 -4.79 -10.15
C ARG A 90 19.40 -5.80 -10.15
N VAL A 91 19.68 -6.44 -9.01
CA VAL A 91 20.77 -7.43 -8.90
C VAL A 91 20.54 -8.65 -9.78
N ARG A 92 19.30 -8.89 -10.19
CA ARG A 92 18.92 -9.95 -11.15
C ARG A 92 18.84 -9.46 -12.60
N GLY A 93 19.24 -8.20 -12.88
CA GLY A 93 19.13 -7.59 -14.20
C GLY A 93 17.68 -7.35 -14.65
N LEU A 94 16.73 -7.30 -13.71
CA LEU A 94 15.31 -7.16 -14.01
C LEU A 94 14.82 -5.74 -13.80
N ARG A 95 13.81 -5.34 -14.59
CA ARG A 95 13.01 -4.13 -14.44
C ARG A 95 11.54 -4.51 -14.28
N VAL A 96 10.77 -3.67 -13.60
CA VAL A 96 9.32 -3.88 -13.47
C VAL A 96 8.61 -2.77 -14.22
N VAL A 97 7.86 -3.15 -15.26
CA VAL A 97 7.12 -2.23 -16.11
C VAL A 97 5.62 -2.45 -15.98
N GLY A 98 4.83 -1.45 -16.37
CA GLY A 98 3.37 -1.52 -16.34
C GLY A 98 2.76 -1.49 -14.94
N MET A 99 3.57 -1.37 -13.89
CA MET A 99 3.11 -1.34 -12.51
C MET A 99 2.15 -0.17 -12.29
N ARG A 100 0.93 -0.48 -11.88
CA ARG A 100 -0.11 0.52 -11.61
C ARG A 100 -0.88 0.15 -10.36
N THR A 101 -1.07 1.13 -9.48
CA THR A 101 -1.92 0.97 -8.30
C THR A 101 -3.32 1.48 -8.61
N GLN A 102 -4.30 0.60 -8.57
CA GLN A 102 -5.70 0.96 -8.68
C GLN A 102 -6.25 1.28 -7.28
N VAL A 103 -6.66 2.53 -7.08
CA VAL A 103 -7.34 2.97 -5.86
C VAL A 103 -8.81 2.56 -5.94
N LEU A 104 -9.24 1.69 -5.05
CA LEU A 104 -10.62 1.20 -4.93
C LEU A 104 -11.45 2.09 -4.01
N ALA A 105 -10.84 2.54 -2.88
CA ALA A 105 -11.46 3.48 -1.94
C ALA A 105 -10.38 4.35 -1.30
N ALA A 106 -10.73 5.58 -0.97
CA ALA A 106 -9.86 6.48 -0.24
C ALA A 106 -10.69 7.33 0.72
N ARG A 107 -10.22 7.50 1.95
CA ARG A 107 -10.81 8.39 2.95
C ARG A 107 -9.71 9.22 3.59
N VAL A 108 -9.86 10.53 3.56
CA VAL A 108 -8.95 11.45 4.22
C VAL A 108 -9.21 11.43 5.72
N LEU A 109 -8.17 11.09 6.49
CA LEU A 109 -8.21 11.08 7.95
C LEU A 109 -7.74 12.41 8.55
N ARG A 110 -6.74 13.02 7.92
CA ARG A 110 -6.20 14.34 8.28
C ARG A 110 -5.64 15.03 7.05
N THR A 111 -5.79 16.34 6.99
CA THR A 111 -5.18 17.19 5.97
C THR A 111 -4.70 18.50 6.57
N SER A 112 -3.55 18.97 6.11
CA SER A 112 -3.02 20.30 6.32
C SER A 112 -2.16 20.67 5.11
N GLU A 113 -1.62 21.87 5.05
CA GLU A 113 -0.75 22.31 3.96
C GLU A 113 0.48 21.41 3.76
N ARG A 114 1.00 20.81 4.85
CA ARG A 114 2.24 20.01 4.84
C ARG A 114 2.02 18.55 5.15
N ARG A 115 0.81 18.12 5.50
CA ARG A 115 0.56 16.73 5.90
C ARG A 115 -0.79 16.24 5.40
N LEU A 116 -0.79 15.08 4.79
CA LEU A 116 -1.98 14.38 4.32
C LEU A 116 -1.95 12.94 4.84
N VAL A 117 -3.01 12.54 5.54
CA VAL A 117 -3.17 11.18 6.06
C VAL A 117 -4.41 10.58 5.42
N VAL A 118 -4.23 9.50 4.68
CA VAL A 118 -5.30 8.83 3.93
C VAL A 118 -5.39 7.38 4.34
N LEU A 119 -6.62 6.92 4.56
CA LEU A 119 -6.92 5.49 4.55
C LEU A 119 -7.28 5.12 3.12
N VAL A 120 -6.49 4.26 2.49
CA VAL A 120 -6.66 3.86 1.11
C VAL A 120 -6.80 2.34 1.01
N THR A 121 -7.79 1.89 0.24
CA THR A 121 -7.89 0.50 -0.21
C THR A 121 -7.48 0.47 -1.66
N ASP A 122 -6.46 -0.30 -1.97
CA ASP A 122 -5.88 -0.37 -3.29
C ASP A 122 -5.41 -1.79 -3.65
N VAL A 123 -5.12 -1.97 -4.93
CA VAL A 123 -4.57 -3.20 -5.50
C VAL A 123 -3.53 -2.85 -6.55
N LEU A 124 -2.41 -3.59 -6.54
CA LEU A 124 -1.40 -3.48 -7.60
C LEU A 124 -1.84 -4.34 -8.80
N VAL A 125 -1.84 -3.75 -9.98
CA VAL A 125 -2.24 -4.39 -11.24
C VAL A 125 -1.16 -4.21 -12.31
N ASP A 126 -1.23 -5.03 -13.35
CA ASP A 126 -0.49 -4.89 -14.62
C ASP A 126 1.04 -4.88 -14.49
N ALA A 127 1.62 -5.41 -13.41
CA ALA A 127 3.05 -5.43 -13.22
C ALA A 127 3.72 -6.60 -13.96
N VAL A 128 4.74 -6.30 -14.76
CA VAL A 128 5.54 -7.28 -15.50
C VAL A 128 7.02 -7.08 -15.16
N ALA A 129 7.68 -8.12 -14.68
CA ALA A 129 9.13 -8.14 -14.56
C ALA A 129 9.75 -8.59 -15.89
N GLY A 130 10.83 -7.96 -16.31
CA GLY A 130 11.53 -8.33 -17.54
C GLY A 130 13.00 -8.02 -17.50
N ASP A 131 13.78 -8.78 -18.26
CA ASP A 131 15.19 -8.51 -18.52
C ASP A 131 15.39 -7.69 -19.81
N THR A 132 16.62 -7.34 -20.14
CA THR A 132 16.98 -6.67 -21.39
C THR A 132 16.89 -7.60 -22.61
N GLY A 133 16.74 -8.90 -22.40
CA GLY A 133 16.77 -9.96 -23.43
C GLY A 133 15.40 -10.47 -23.89
N ARG A 134 14.33 -9.73 -23.73
CA ARG A 134 12.94 -10.07 -24.11
C ARG A 134 12.20 -11.05 -23.18
N ARG A 135 12.81 -11.60 -22.15
CA ARG A 135 12.07 -12.43 -21.19
C ARG A 135 11.18 -11.57 -20.32
N ARG A 136 9.90 -11.92 -20.23
CA ARG A 136 8.91 -11.21 -19.43
C ARG A 136 8.12 -12.19 -18.59
N TRP A 137 7.86 -11.80 -17.34
CA TRP A 137 7.06 -12.55 -16.39
C TRP A 137 6.00 -11.65 -15.80
N ALA A 138 4.73 -11.99 -16.01
CA ALA A 138 3.65 -11.32 -15.30
C ALA A 138 3.85 -11.54 -13.79
N LEU A 139 3.81 -10.48 -13.02
CA LEU A 139 3.82 -10.60 -11.57
C LEU A 139 2.43 -11.02 -11.10
N PRO A 140 2.34 -11.81 -10.01
CA PRO A 140 1.05 -12.20 -9.45
C PRO A 140 0.23 -10.94 -9.11
N HIS A 141 -1.06 -10.99 -9.41
CA HIS A 141 -1.98 -9.95 -8.98
C HIS A 141 -2.03 -9.92 -7.45
N ASP A 142 -1.90 -8.73 -6.89
CA ASP A 142 -2.04 -8.53 -5.46
C ASP A 142 -3.53 -8.61 -5.06
N ARG A 143 -3.81 -8.85 -3.80
CA ARG A 143 -5.17 -8.73 -3.27
C ARG A 143 -5.39 -7.31 -2.78
N PRO A 144 -6.63 -6.78 -2.87
CA PRO A 144 -6.95 -5.50 -2.27
C PRO A 144 -6.47 -5.43 -0.82
N SER A 145 -5.79 -4.35 -0.49
CA SER A 145 -5.29 -4.13 0.87
C SER A 145 -5.63 -2.73 1.34
N THR A 146 -6.01 -2.60 2.62
CA THR A 146 -6.27 -1.30 3.21
C THR A 146 -5.04 -0.84 3.97
N ARG A 147 -4.61 0.38 3.67
CA ARG A 147 -3.43 0.99 4.27
C ARG A 147 -3.71 2.41 4.73
N ARG A 148 -3.12 2.77 5.86
CA ARG A 148 -3.02 4.18 6.27
C ARG A 148 -1.72 4.74 5.71
N VAL A 149 -1.84 5.70 4.79
CA VAL A 149 -0.71 6.36 4.15
C VAL A 149 -0.54 7.75 4.73
N VAL A 150 0.67 8.07 5.18
CA VAL A 150 1.06 9.38 5.69
C VAL A 150 1.97 10.02 4.67
N LEU A 151 1.51 11.15 4.09
CA LEU A 151 2.30 11.96 3.18
C LEU A 151 2.69 13.28 3.85
N VAL A 152 3.89 13.75 3.54
CA VAL A 152 4.43 15.04 3.96
C VAL A 152 4.82 15.82 2.73
N ARG A 153 4.50 17.11 2.72
CA ARG A 153 4.89 18.02 1.65
C ARG A 153 6.22 18.67 2.00
N ASP A 154 7.23 18.37 1.19
CA ASP A 154 8.56 18.95 1.30
C ASP A 154 8.89 19.67 0.00
N ARG A 155 9.25 20.95 0.09
CA ARG A 155 9.59 21.79 -1.07
C ARG A 155 8.58 21.70 -2.20
N GLY A 156 7.29 21.74 -1.85
CA GLY A 156 6.19 21.66 -2.81
C GLY A 156 5.84 20.24 -3.29
N THR A 157 6.63 19.22 -2.96
CA THR A 157 6.46 17.84 -3.42
C THR A 157 5.94 16.94 -2.30
N TRP A 158 4.93 16.11 -2.60
CA TRP A 158 4.43 15.11 -1.67
C TRP A 158 5.35 13.88 -1.66
N ARG A 159 5.80 13.51 -0.45
CA ARG A 159 6.60 12.31 -0.17
C ARG A 159 5.88 11.43 0.85
N VAL A 160 6.00 10.12 0.70
CA VAL A 160 5.45 9.19 1.70
C VAL A 160 6.39 9.13 2.89
N ALA A 161 5.86 9.47 4.07
CA ALA A 161 6.57 9.26 5.32
C ALA A 161 6.46 7.79 5.72
N GLU A 162 5.23 7.27 5.78
CA GLU A 162 4.98 5.86 6.13
C GLU A 162 3.66 5.35 5.52
N ALA A 163 3.59 4.03 5.33
CA ALA A 163 2.37 3.33 4.97
C ALA A 163 2.21 2.09 5.84
N TYR A 164 1.09 2.00 6.55
CA TYR A 164 0.79 0.89 7.46
C TYR A 164 -0.39 0.10 6.94
N ARG A 165 -0.28 -1.22 6.89
CA ARG A 165 -1.45 -2.07 6.69
C ARG A 165 -2.39 -1.92 7.89
N VAL A 166 -3.66 -1.71 7.61
CA VAL A 166 -4.71 -1.77 8.62
C VAL A 166 -5.30 -3.17 8.53
N ALA A 167 -5.21 -3.92 9.62
CA ALA A 167 -5.89 -5.21 9.70
C ALA A 167 -7.38 -4.95 9.46
N GLY A 168 -7.95 -5.54 8.40
CA GLY A 168 -9.38 -5.55 8.20
C GLY A 168 -9.99 -6.22 9.44
N ARG A 169 -10.96 -5.59 10.10
CA ARG A 169 -11.88 -6.30 10.95
C ARG A 169 -12.59 -7.29 10.03
N THR A 170 -12.13 -8.51 9.99
CA THR A 170 -12.96 -9.62 9.54
C THR A 170 -14.15 -9.62 10.49
N ASN A 171 -15.28 -9.12 9.97
CA ASN A 171 -16.56 -9.24 10.65
C ASN A 171 -16.95 -10.73 10.58
N ASP A 172 -16.25 -11.53 11.37
CA ASP A 172 -16.59 -12.93 11.61
C ASP A 172 -17.87 -12.92 12.45
N ARG A 173 -18.96 -12.57 11.80
CA ARG A 173 -20.27 -12.92 12.31
C ARG A 173 -20.36 -14.44 12.17
N ARG A 174 -19.76 -15.14 13.14
CA ARG A 174 -20.15 -16.51 13.40
C ARG A 174 -21.65 -16.47 13.64
N CYS A 175 -22.37 -16.93 12.62
CA CYS A 175 -23.75 -17.28 12.76
C CYS A 175 -23.81 -18.40 13.81
N SER A 176 -24.01 -18.03 15.06
CA SER A 176 -24.36 -18.97 16.10
C SER A 176 -25.80 -19.36 15.88
N THR A 177 -26.03 -20.18 14.84
CA THR A 177 -27.26 -20.88 14.68
C THR A 177 -27.28 -21.98 15.74
N SER A 178 -27.93 -21.66 16.84
CA SER A 178 -28.34 -22.62 17.85
C SER A 178 -29.19 -23.71 17.18
N CYS A 179 -28.59 -24.80 16.75
CA CYS A 179 -29.31 -26.04 16.45
C CYS A 179 -29.66 -26.69 17.78
N ARG A 180 -30.86 -26.43 18.24
CA ARG A 180 -31.53 -27.18 19.29
C ARG A 180 -31.87 -28.56 18.73
N PRO A 181 -31.40 -29.69 19.24
CA PRO A 181 -31.94 -31.00 18.85
C PRO A 181 -33.31 -31.16 19.47
N ALA A 182 -34.31 -31.41 18.61
CA ALA A 182 -35.65 -31.86 19.04
C ALA A 182 -35.51 -33.29 19.57
N ALA A 183 -36.00 -33.51 20.78
CA ALA A 183 -36.19 -34.80 21.37
C ALA A 183 -37.35 -35.54 20.66
N ARG A 184 -37.11 -36.80 20.31
CA ARG A 184 -38.00 -37.96 20.45
C ARG A 184 -37.19 -39.23 20.38
#